data_b510a07b5b1d03e260a35244354c7946
#
_entry.id   b510a07b5b1d03e260a35244354c7946
#
_cell.length_a   1.000
_cell.length_b   1.000
_cell.length_c   1.000
_cell.angle_alpha   90.00
_cell.angle_beta   90.00
_cell.angle_gamma   90.00
#
_symmetry.space_group_name_H-M   'P 1'
#
loop_
_entity.id
_entity.type
_entity.pdbx_description
1 polymer ?
#
loop_
_entity_poly.entity_id
_entity_poly.type
_entity_poly.pdbx_seq_one_letter_code
_entity_poly.pdbx_strand_id
1 'polypeptide(L)'
;MKIGIVGLGLIGGSLFKDLSKNYDVIAVSQSQNGDRIFKTYEILKDRDLVFVCTPMNKTLKVLDTLEEFLPSSTVVTDVCSLKEFVSKKKYSYNFIPSHPMAGTENKGFENSFEGLFKEAKWVITGEKNDLMLDVIEYLGAKPVFTTAKEHDKAVALISHMPMVISQALVQAVKDNPLAMEIASSGFRDMTRLALSNEEMACDMVSMNSENIEQAILRLYKSLGELTCGNYPETIKELKQIRSNMYP
;
A
#
# COMPACT_ATOMS: atom_id res chain seq x y z
N MET A 1 23.11 -11.38 0.10
CA MET A 1 22.40 -10.25 -0.54
C MET A 1 22.47 -9.04 0.38
N LYS A 2 22.79 -7.89 -0.16
CA LYS A 2 22.86 -6.59 0.53
C LYS A 2 21.62 -5.77 0.20
N ILE A 3 20.87 -5.36 1.21
CA ILE A 3 19.59 -4.67 1.04
C ILE A 3 19.66 -3.26 1.64
N GLY A 4 19.12 -2.29 0.92
CA GLY A 4 18.92 -0.92 1.39
C GLY A 4 17.43 -0.63 1.60
N ILE A 5 17.10 0.15 2.63
CA ILE A 5 15.73 0.61 2.89
C ILE A 5 15.74 2.12 3.04
N VAL A 6 14.98 2.83 2.23
CA VAL A 6 14.83 4.29 2.32
C VAL A 6 13.47 4.62 2.94
N GLY A 7 13.50 5.19 4.14
CA GLY A 7 12.30 5.49 4.92
C GLY A 7 11.93 4.37 5.91
N LEU A 8 11.94 4.71 7.19
CA LEU A 8 11.58 3.82 8.29
C LEU A 8 10.27 4.26 8.94
N GLY A 9 9.16 4.04 8.23
CA GLY A 9 7.81 4.07 8.77
C GLY A 9 7.33 2.65 9.15
N LEU A 10 6.02 2.41 9.12
CA LEU A 10 5.43 1.10 9.35
C LEU A 10 6.00 0.04 8.38
N ILE A 11 5.92 0.29 7.07
CA ILE A 11 6.35 -0.66 6.04
C ILE A 11 7.87 -0.85 6.05
N GLY A 12 8.64 0.25 5.92
CA GLY A 12 10.11 0.16 5.90
C GLY A 12 10.71 -0.35 7.20
N GLY A 13 10.10 -0.02 8.34
CA GLY A 13 10.50 -0.55 9.65
C GLY A 13 10.24 -2.05 9.78
N SER A 14 9.11 -2.54 9.28
CA SER A 14 8.78 -3.97 9.28
C SER A 14 9.71 -4.76 8.34
N LEU A 15 10.01 -4.21 7.14
CA LEU A 15 11.02 -4.77 6.24
C LEU A 15 12.40 -4.83 6.92
N PHE A 16 12.80 -3.74 7.60
CA PHE A 16 14.09 -3.69 8.29
C PHE A 16 14.19 -4.75 9.37
N LYS A 17 13.15 -4.94 10.19
CA LYS A 17 13.11 -5.97 11.25
C LYS A 17 13.16 -7.38 10.70
N ASP A 18 12.33 -7.68 9.68
CA ASP A 18 12.27 -9.03 9.09
C ASP A 18 13.55 -9.40 8.33
N LEU A 19 14.01 -8.51 7.45
CA LEU A 19 15.13 -8.79 6.55
C LEU A 19 16.48 -8.79 7.26
N SER A 20 16.66 -8.01 8.34
CA SER A 20 17.92 -7.97 9.11
C SER A 20 18.28 -9.31 9.77
N LYS A 21 17.36 -10.26 9.82
CA LYS A 21 17.61 -11.60 10.38
C LYS A 21 18.51 -12.46 9.49
N ASN A 22 18.42 -12.30 8.16
CA ASN A 22 19.09 -13.17 7.19
C ASN A 22 19.90 -12.43 6.12
N TYR A 23 19.75 -11.10 6.03
CA TYR A 23 20.42 -10.29 5.02
C TYR A 23 21.26 -9.17 5.64
N ASP A 24 22.23 -8.66 4.89
CA ASP A 24 22.96 -7.44 5.26
C ASP A 24 22.08 -6.23 4.91
N VAL A 25 21.35 -5.73 5.91
CA VAL A 25 20.38 -4.64 5.74
C VAL A 25 20.90 -3.36 6.36
N ILE A 26 20.81 -2.27 5.61
CA ILE A 26 20.98 -0.90 6.10
C ILE A 26 19.76 -0.05 5.74
N ALA A 27 19.56 1.00 6.49
CA ALA A 27 18.46 1.93 6.22
C ALA A 27 18.94 3.38 6.12
N VAL A 28 18.22 4.17 5.31
CA VAL A 28 18.33 5.64 5.29
C VAL A 28 17.05 6.21 5.86
N SER A 29 17.15 6.97 6.96
CA SER A 29 16.01 7.60 7.62
C SER A 29 16.39 8.93 8.21
N GLN A 30 15.60 9.98 7.95
CA GLN A 30 15.82 11.31 8.53
C GLN A 30 15.30 11.39 9.98
N SER A 31 14.28 10.60 10.33
CA SER A 31 13.61 10.63 11.64
C SER A 31 14.16 9.61 12.64
N GLN A 32 14.70 8.46 12.16
CA GLN A 32 15.19 7.40 13.02
C GLN A 32 16.71 7.41 13.14
N ASN A 33 17.23 6.96 14.30
CA ASN A 33 18.64 6.77 14.58
C ASN A 33 18.84 5.34 15.09
N GLY A 34 20.04 4.79 14.91
CA GLY A 34 20.39 3.47 15.41
C GLY A 34 21.52 2.85 14.63
N ASP A 35 21.92 1.67 15.02
CA ASP A 35 22.87 0.86 14.28
C ASP A 35 22.32 0.55 12.89
N ARG A 36 23.16 0.65 11.85
CA ARG A 36 22.81 0.47 10.43
C ARG A 36 21.74 1.43 9.88
N ILE A 37 21.49 2.56 10.57
CA ILE A 37 20.58 3.64 10.12
C ILE A 37 21.40 4.89 9.83
N PHE A 38 21.34 5.37 8.58
CA PHE A 38 22.13 6.45 8.05
C PHE A 38 21.27 7.63 7.60
N LYS A 39 21.91 8.77 7.29
CA LYS A 39 21.24 10.01 6.86
C LYS A 39 21.44 10.32 5.38
N THR A 40 22.40 9.66 4.73
CA THR A 40 22.79 9.94 3.33
C THR A 40 22.54 8.72 2.43
N TYR A 41 22.19 8.94 1.17
CA TYR A 41 21.92 7.88 0.20
C TYR A 41 23.21 7.23 -0.34
N GLU A 42 24.36 7.88 -0.25
CA GLU A 42 25.64 7.37 -0.74
C GLU A 42 25.99 5.98 -0.16
N ILE A 43 25.53 5.69 1.05
CA ILE A 43 25.73 4.40 1.71
C ILE A 43 25.07 3.23 0.97
N LEU A 44 24.12 3.53 0.07
CA LEU A 44 23.35 2.52 -0.69
C LEU A 44 24.08 2.03 -1.95
N LYS A 45 25.20 2.64 -2.34
CA LYS A 45 25.91 2.38 -3.62
C LYS A 45 26.33 0.95 -3.89
N ASP A 46 26.45 0.12 -2.84
CA ASP A 46 26.85 -1.28 -2.94
C ASP A 46 25.71 -2.25 -2.61
N ARG A 47 24.47 -1.79 -2.61
CA ARG A 47 23.29 -2.62 -2.36
C ARG A 47 22.80 -3.31 -3.64
N ASP A 48 22.39 -4.58 -3.49
CA ASP A 48 21.83 -5.38 -4.57
C ASP A 48 20.36 -4.99 -4.83
N LEU A 49 19.61 -4.72 -3.75
CA LEU A 49 18.19 -4.36 -3.76
C LEU A 49 17.93 -3.19 -2.80
N VAL A 50 17.18 -2.19 -3.27
CA VAL A 50 16.79 -1.01 -2.47
C VAL A 50 15.26 -0.86 -2.46
N PHE A 51 14.68 -0.84 -1.26
CA PHE A 51 13.26 -0.52 -1.04
C PHE A 51 13.08 0.96 -0.73
N VAL A 52 12.24 1.65 -1.48
CA VAL A 52 11.85 3.05 -1.24
C VAL A 52 10.49 3.05 -0.52
N CYS A 53 10.53 3.29 0.79
CA CYS A 53 9.37 3.23 1.71
C CYS A 53 8.99 4.63 2.21
N THR A 54 9.05 5.62 1.35
CA THR A 54 8.69 7.02 1.65
C THR A 54 7.21 7.30 1.32
N PRO A 55 6.60 8.35 1.90
CA PRO A 55 5.28 8.82 1.47
C PRO A 55 5.23 9.10 -0.04
N MET A 56 4.05 8.88 -0.66
CA MET A 56 3.89 8.97 -2.12
C MET A 56 4.35 10.33 -2.68
N ASN A 57 4.01 11.43 -2.00
CA ASN A 57 4.41 12.80 -2.37
C ASN A 57 5.93 13.04 -2.35
N LYS A 58 6.72 12.18 -1.70
CA LYS A 58 8.19 12.26 -1.62
C LYS A 58 8.90 11.23 -2.49
N THR A 59 8.20 10.17 -2.89
CA THR A 59 8.81 8.99 -3.52
C THR A 59 9.52 9.34 -4.83
N LEU A 60 8.90 10.13 -5.73
CA LEU A 60 9.53 10.50 -7.01
C LEU A 60 10.85 11.23 -6.79
N LYS A 61 10.88 12.20 -5.86
CA LYS A 61 12.12 12.93 -5.54
C LYS A 61 13.21 12.01 -5.00
N VAL A 62 12.84 11.01 -4.18
CA VAL A 62 13.81 10.02 -3.67
C VAL A 62 14.33 9.15 -4.81
N LEU A 63 13.45 8.64 -5.67
CA LEU A 63 13.83 7.84 -6.84
C LEU A 63 14.78 8.63 -7.76
N ASP A 64 14.50 9.91 -8.02
CA ASP A 64 15.38 10.78 -8.82
C ASP A 64 16.76 10.97 -8.16
N THR A 65 16.77 11.22 -6.86
CA THR A 65 18.04 11.41 -6.12
C THR A 65 18.90 10.14 -6.10
N LEU A 66 18.28 8.97 -6.04
CA LEU A 66 19.01 7.68 -6.05
C LEU A 66 19.78 7.43 -7.36
N GLU A 67 19.42 8.08 -8.47
CA GLU A 67 20.17 7.97 -9.74
C GLU A 67 21.61 8.50 -9.63
N GLU A 68 21.87 9.42 -8.68
CA GLU A 68 23.21 9.96 -8.44
C GLU A 68 24.14 8.97 -7.73
N PHE A 69 23.60 7.97 -7.05
CA PHE A 69 24.37 7.09 -6.16
C PHE A 69 24.36 5.62 -6.58
N LEU A 70 23.28 5.15 -7.24
CA LEU A 70 23.09 3.73 -7.50
C LEU A 70 23.61 3.32 -8.88
N PRO A 71 24.35 2.20 -8.98
CA PRO A 71 24.73 1.63 -10.26
C PRO A 71 23.50 1.05 -11.01
N SER A 72 23.61 0.91 -12.32
CA SER A 72 22.54 0.35 -13.16
C SER A 72 22.17 -1.10 -12.85
N SER A 73 23.06 -1.82 -12.17
CA SER A 73 22.81 -3.20 -11.73
C SER A 73 21.94 -3.29 -10.47
N THR A 74 21.78 -2.20 -9.71
CA THR A 74 20.94 -2.21 -8.51
C THR A 74 19.47 -2.35 -8.87
N VAL A 75 18.77 -3.25 -8.20
CA VAL A 75 17.31 -3.34 -8.26
C VAL A 75 16.72 -2.36 -7.26
N VAL A 76 15.83 -1.50 -7.71
CA VAL A 76 15.10 -0.55 -6.85
C VAL A 76 13.62 -0.82 -6.96
N THR A 77 12.93 -0.87 -5.84
CA THR A 77 11.48 -1.02 -5.78
C THR A 77 10.87 -0.02 -4.80
N ASP A 78 9.69 0.48 -5.10
CA ASP A 78 8.89 1.27 -4.17
C ASP A 78 7.80 0.40 -3.51
N VAL A 79 7.14 0.95 -2.51
CA VAL A 79 6.03 0.29 -1.80
C VAL A 79 4.75 1.13 -1.79
N CYS A 80 4.66 2.13 -2.67
CA CYS A 80 3.53 3.06 -2.73
C CYS A 80 2.22 2.37 -3.10
N SER A 81 1.10 2.93 -2.60
CA SER A 81 -0.25 2.44 -2.89
C SER A 81 -0.70 2.65 -4.34
N LEU A 82 -0.01 3.50 -5.12
CA LEU A 82 -0.27 3.76 -6.52
C LEU A 82 0.96 3.47 -7.37
N LYS A 83 0.74 3.01 -8.61
CA LYS A 83 1.81 2.55 -9.50
C LYS A 83 1.96 3.37 -10.77
N GLU A 84 0.89 3.93 -11.33
CA GLU A 84 1.00 4.69 -12.58
C GLU A 84 1.94 5.90 -12.44
N PHE A 85 1.89 6.63 -11.32
CA PHE A 85 2.72 7.82 -11.15
C PHE A 85 4.22 7.52 -11.07
N VAL A 86 4.63 6.43 -10.40
CA VAL A 86 6.04 6.01 -10.30
C VAL A 86 6.57 5.37 -11.58
N SER A 87 5.68 4.83 -12.41
CA SER A 87 6.03 4.14 -13.65
C SER A 87 6.21 5.08 -14.87
N LYS A 88 5.97 6.38 -14.71
CA LYS A 88 6.04 7.35 -15.83
C LYS A 88 7.46 7.65 -16.30
N LYS A 89 8.46 7.46 -15.44
CA LYS A 89 9.88 7.72 -15.72
C LYS A 89 10.66 6.41 -15.77
N LYS A 90 11.65 6.36 -16.67
CA LYS A 90 12.70 5.34 -16.64
C LYS A 90 13.89 5.87 -15.86
N TYR A 91 14.47 5.04 -15.03
CA TYR A 91 15.63 5.35 -14.19
C TYR A 91 16.88 4.66 -14.75
N SER A 92 18.07 5.14 -14.35
CA SER A 92 19.36 4.55 -14.74
C SER A 92 19.62 3.19 -14.10
N TYR A 93 18.98 2.88 -12.99
CA TYR A 93 18.98 1.59 -12.30
C TYR A 93 17.76 0.73 -12.70
N ASN A 94 17.75 -0.54 -12.31
CA ASN A 94 16.63 -1.44 -12.58
C ASN A 94 15.44 -1.18 -11.64
N PHE A 95 14.50 -0.35 -12.07
CA PHE A 95 13.33 0.01 -11.27
C PHE A 95 12.16 -0.95 -11.49
N ILE A 96 11.67 -1.55 -10.41
CA ILE A 96 10.53 -2.50 -10.42
C ILE A 96 9.46 -1.97 -9.46
N PRO A 97 8.44 -1.28 -9.96
CA PRO A 97 7.37 -0.76 -9.12
C PRO A 97 6.58 -1.88 -8.44
N SER A 98 6.35 -1.76 -7.13
CA SER A 98 5.59 -2.77 -6.39
C SER A 98 4.73 -2.17 -5.26
N HIS A 99 3.81 -2.98 -4.74
CA HIS A 99 2.93 -2.60 -3.64
C HIS A 99 2.62 -3.80 -2.77
N PRO A 100 3.17 -3.90 -1.56
CA PRO A 100 2.72 -4.88 -0.57
C PRO A 100 1.31 -4.51 -0.08
N MET A 101 0.33 -5.39 -0.31
CA MET A 101 -1.04 -5.22 0.17
C MET A 101 -1.12 -5.55 1.66
N ALA A 102 -0.33 -4.82 2.46
CA ALA A 102 -0.17 -4.98 3.90
C ALA A 102 -0.08 -3.62 4.56
N GLY A 103 -0.64 -3.49 5.76
CA GLY A 103 -0.64 -2.26 6.53
C GLY A 103 -1.64 -2.31 7.66
N THR A 104 -1.56 -1.31 8.52
CA THR A 104 -2.52 -1.05 9.60
C THR A 104 -2.93 0.42 9.57
N GLU A 105 -3.88 0.82 10.39
CA GLU A 105 -4.25 2.23 10.60
C GLU A 105 -3.16 3.03 11.32
N ASN A 106 -2.19 2.36 11.95
CA ASN A 106 -1.09 2.99 12.68
C ASN A 106 0.05 3.39 11.72
N LYS A 107 0.81 4.40 12.09
CA LYS A 107 1.97 4.91 11.35
C LYS A 107 3.21 4.97 12.22
N GLY A 108 4.36 5.16 11.57
CA GLY A 108 5.64 5.35 12.27
C GLY A 108 6.40 4.04 12.48
N PHE A 109 7.65 4.20 12.84
CA PHE A 109 8.57 3.07 13.08
C PHE A 109 8.19 2.30 14.35
N GLU A 110 7.66 2.98 15.34
CA GLU A 110 7.20 2.43 16.62
C GLU A 110 6.08 1.39 16.46
N ASN A 111 5.29 1.52 15.40
CA ASN A 111 4.21 0.59 15.07
C ASN A 111 4.62 -0.50 14.07
N SER A 112 5.89 -0.49 13.61
CA SER A 112 6.41 -1.55 12.75
C SER A 112 6.64 -2.84 13.54
N PHE A 113 6.38 -3.98 12.92
CA PHE A 113 6.52 -5.29 13.54
C PHE A 113 6.94 -6.35 12.54
N GLU A 114 7.46 -7.45 13.07
CA GLU A 114 7.86 -8.62 12.28
C GLU A 114 6.63 -9.39 11.78
N GLY A 115 6.73 -9.92 10.56
CA GLY A 115 5.68 -10.72 9.96
C GLY A 115 4.50 -9.92 9.38
N LEU A 116 4.61 -8.60 9.24
CA LEU A 116 3.59 -7.76 8.61
C LEU A 116 3.16 -8.28 7.22
N PHE A 117 4.09 -8.87 6.48
CA PHE A 117 3.89 -9.28 5.07
C PHE A 117 3.44 -10.74 4.93
N LYS A 118 3.42 -11.51 6.01
CA LYS A 118 3.05 -12.93 5.98
C LYS A 118 1.65 -13.10 5.39
N GLU A 119 1.54 -13.98 4.37
CA GLU A 119 0.31 -14.26 3.59
C GLU A 119 -0.23 -13.05 2.79
N ALA A 120 0.35 -11.86 2.91
CA ALA A 120 -0.07 -10.69 2.14
C ALA A 120 0.18 -10.88 0.63
N LYS A 121 -0.65 -10.29 -0.20
CA LYS A 121 -0.37 -10.15 -1.63
C LYS A 121 0.67 -9.07 -1.83
N TRP A 122 1.65 -9.34 -2.69
CA TRP A 122 2.66 -8.34 -3.08
C TRP A 122 2.53 -8.10 -4.59
N VAL A 123 1.95 -6.96 -4.95
CA VAL A 123 1.72 -6.64 -6.36
C VAL A 123 3.00 -6.09 -6.98
N ILE A 124 3.34 -6.60 -8.17
CA ILE A 124 4.48 -6.19 -8.98
C ILE A 124 3.94 -5.72 -10.33
N THR A 125 4.26 -4.48 -10.71
CA THR A 125 3.82 -3.90 -12.00
C THR A 125 4.95 -3.70 -12.98
N GLY A 126 6.15 -4.15 -12.63
CA GLY A 126 7.34 -4.21 -13.48
C GLY A 126 7.64 -5.59 -14.00
N GLU A 127 8.87 -5.76 -14.51
CA GLU A 127 9.37 -7.04 -14.98
C GLU A 127 9.63 -7.99 -13.79
N LYS A 128 9.60 -9.29 -14.10
CA LYS A 128 9.96 -10.31 -13.13
C LYS A 128 11.45 -10.19 -12.78
N ASN A 129 11.77 -10.23 -11.50
CA ASN A 129 13.13 -10.18 -11.00
C ASN A 129 13.32 -11.19 -9.85
N ASP A 130 14.30 -12.06 -9.97
CA ASP A 130 14.49 -13.17 -9.04
C ASP A 130 14.93 -12.69 -7.65
N LEU A 131 15.80 -11.66 -7.54
CA LEU A 131 16.18 -11.10 -6.24
C LEU A 131 14.97 -10.57 -5.45
N MET A 132 14.05 -9.90 -6.15
CA MET A 132 12.85 -9.38 -5.52
C MET A 132 11.90 -10.51 -5.12
N LEU A 133 11.76 -11.55 -5.95
CA LEU A 133 10.92 -12.70 -5.65
C LEU A 133 11.43 -13.49 -4.46
N ASP A 134 12.74 -13.72 -4.34
CA ASP A 134 13.37 -14.38 -3.21
C ASP A 134 13.05 -13.65 -1.89
N VAL A 135 13.09 -12.31 -1.91
CA VAL A 135 12.73 -11.50 -0.73
C VAL A 135 11.25 -11.57 -0.40
N ILE A 136 10.37 -11.51 -1.40
CA ILE A 136 8.91 -11.63 -1.21
C ILE A 136 8.56 -12.99 -0.61
N GLU A 137 9.16 -14.07 -1.13
CA GLU A 137 8.98 -15.44 -0.60
C GLU A 137 9.51 -15.56 0.83
N TYR A 138 10.72 -15.01 1.10
CA TYR A 138 11.28 -14.98 2.45
C TYR A 138 10.36 -14.28 3.47
N LEU A 139 9.70 -13.20 3.07
CA LEU A 139 8.72 -12.48 3.89
C LEU A 139 7.40 -13.24 4.05
N GLY A 140 7.21 -14.37 3.39
CA GLY A 140 5.98 -15.16 3.38
C GLY A 140 4.83 -14.49 2.62
N ALA A 141 5.14 -13.53 1.75
CA ALA A 141 4.16 -12.85 0.91
C ALA A 141 3.96 -13.59 -0.42
N LYS A 142 2.85 -13.30 -1.12
CA LYS A 142 2.46 -13.96 -2.37
C LYS A 142 2.53 -12.96 -3.53
N PRO A 143 3.45 -13.14 -4.50
CA PRO A 143 3.57 -12.21 -5.62
C PRO A 143 2.34 -12.27 -6.54
N VAL A 144 1.92 -11.08 -7.02
CA VAL A 144 0.85 -10.90 -8.01
C VAL A 144 1.35 -9.95 -9.09
N PHE A 145 1.31 -10.38 -10.35
CA PHE A 145 1.77 -9.55 -11.47
C PHE A 145 0.59 -8.91 -12.19
N THR A 146 0.70 -7.62 -12.50
CA THR A 146 -0.28 -6.86 -13.27
C THR A 146 0.37 -5.62 -13.89
N THR A 147 -0.38 -4.82 -14.64
CA THR A 147 0.07 -3.51 -15.10
C THR A 147 -0.21 -2.43 -14.05
N ALA A 148 0.55 -1.32 -14.09
CA ALA A 148 0.34 -0.18 -13.20
C ALA A 148 -1.10 0.36 -13.29
N LYS A 149 -1.62 0.46 -14.51
CA LYS A 149 -2.99 0.93 -14.76
C LYS A 149 -4.07 0.02 -14.17
N GLU A 150 -3.95 -1.30 -14.36
CA GLU A 150 -4.92 -2.25 -13.81
C GLU A 150 -4.80 -2.34 -12.27
N HIS A 151 -3.58 -2.21 -11.73
CA HIS A 151 -3.38 -2.08 -10.30
C HIS A 151 -4.14 -0.88 -9.73
N ASP A 152 -3.93 0.33 -10.29
CA ASP A 152 -4.51 1.56 -9.73
C ASP A 152 -6.05 1.58 -9.84
N LYS A 153 -6.62 0.96 -10.88
CA LYS A 153 -8.06 0.69 -10.95
C LYS A 153 -8.54 -0.31 -9.89
N ALA A 154 -7.79 -1.39 -9.67
CA ALA A 154 -8.18 -2.42 -8.70
C ALA A 154 -8.14 -1.87 -7.28
N VAL A 155 -7.08 -1.14 -6.88
CA VAL A 155 -7.00 -0.54 -5.54
C VAL A 155 -8.03 0.57 -5.33
N ALA A 156 -8.46 1.27 -6.39
CA ALA A 156 -9.59 2.19 -6.29
C ALA A 156 -10.86 1.49 -5.83
N LEU A 157 -11.13 0.27 -6.32
CA LEU A 157 -12.32 -0.51 -5.96
C LEU A 157 -12.24 -1.14 -4.56
N ILE A 158 -11.08 -1.67 -4.17
CA ILE A 158 -10.95 -2.50 -2.96
C ILE A 158 -10.37 -1.77 -1.74
N SER A 159 -9.82 -0.57 -1.93
CA SER A 159 -9.13 0.20 -0.89
C SER A 159 -9.59 1.65 -0.84
N HIS A 160 -9.41 2.43 -1.92
CA HIS A 160 -9.62 3.87 -1.89
C HIS A 160 -11.10 4.25 -1.80
N MET A 161 -11.95 3.67 -2.64
CA MET A 161 -13.41 3.87 -2.57
C MET A 161 -13.97 3.43 -1.20
N PRO A 162 -13.66 2.23 -0.66
CA PRO A 162 -14.09 1.84 0.69
C PRO A 162 -13.69 2.83 1.78
N MET A 163 -12.49 3.42 1.70
CA MET A 163 -12.05 4.47 2.63
C MET A 163 -12.93 5.72 2.52
N VAL A 164 -13.16 6.22 1.29
CA VAL A 164 -14.01 7.40 1.05
C VAL A 164 -15.44 7.14 1.51
N ILE A 165 -15.99 5.95 1.27
CA ILE A 165 -17.33 5.57 1.74
C ILE A 165 -17.39 5.50 3.27
N SER A 166 -16.38 4.96 3.91
CA SER A 166 -16.25 4.93 5.36
C SER A 166 -16.33 6.35 5.96
N GLN A 167 -15.63 7.31 5.35
CA GLN A 167 -15.69 8.73 5.72
C GLN A 167 -17.07 9.34 5.43
N ALA A 168 -17.67 9.01 4.29
CA ALA A 168 -19.00 9.48 3.92
C ALA A 168 -20.10 8.98 4.86
N LEU A 169 -19.98 7.74 5.37
CA LEU A 169 -20.90 7.20 6.39
C LEU A 169 -20.82 8.02 7.69
N VAL A 170 -19.63 8.37 8.16
CA VAL A 170 -19.47 9.26 9.33
C VAL A 170 -20.05 10.65 9.04
N GLN A 171 -19.75 11.20 7.88
CA GLN A 171 -20.29 12.49 7.44
C GLN A 171 -21.83 12.52 7.42
N ALA A 172 -22.46 11.41 7.02
CA ALA A 172 -23.92 11.31 6.91
C ALA A 172 -24.63 11.32 8.27
N VAL A 173 -23.97 10.89 9.36
CA VAL A 173 -24.59 10.80 10.70
C VAL A 173 -24.14 11.89 11.66
N LYS A 174 -23.12 12.69 11.33
CA LYS A 174 -22.48 13.63 12.27
C LYS A 174 -23.44 14.64 12.92
N ASP A 175 -24.52 15.00 12.24
CA ASP A 175 -25.51 15.98 12.70
C ASP A 175 -26.77 15.32 13.30
N ASN A 176 -26.74 14.00 13.54
CA ASN A 176 -27.84 13.26 14.16
C ASN A 176 -27.36 12.65 15.51
N PRO A 177 -27.62 13.33 16.66
CA PRO A 177 -27.16 12.89 17.96
C PRO A 177 -27.66 11.48 18.34
N LEU A 178 -28.91 11.16 18.01
CA LEU A 178 -29.47 9.84 18.30
C LEU A 178 -28.77 8.74 17.49
N ALA A 179 -28.53 8.96 16.19
CA ALA A 179 -27.80 7.99 15.37
C ALA A 179 -26.37 7.76 15.89
N MET A 180 -25.70 8.81 16.35
CA MET A 180 -24.36 8.71 16.94
C MET A 180 -24.39 7.96 18.28
N GLU A 181 -25.38 8.22 19.13
CA GLU A 181 -25.51 7.57 20.45
C GLU A 181 -25.79 6.08 20.34
N ILE A 182 -26.64 5.66 19.41
CA ILE A 182 -27.02 4.26 19.23
C ILE A 182 -26.10 3.48 18.26
N ALA A 183 -25.07 4.14 17.69
CA ALA A 183 -24.12 3.49 16.80
C ALA A 183 -23.40 2.33 17.50
N SER A 184 -23.46 1.13 16.88
CA SER A 184 -22.95 -0.11 17.46
C SER A 184 -21.87 -0.74 16.57
N SER A 185 -21.51 -2.00 16.84
CA SER A 185 -20.42 -2.72 16.20
C SER A 185 -20.48 -2.69 14.67
N GLY A 186 -21.64 -2.89 14.07
CA GLY A 186 -21.80 -2.86 12.62
C GLY A 186 -21.38 -1.53 12.00
N PHE A 187 -21.82 -0.40 12.58
CA PHE A 187 -21.40 0.92 12.12
C PHE A 187 -19.92 1.18 12.36
N ARG A 188 -19.40 0.78 13.53
CA ARG A 188 -17.97 0.87 13.85
C ARG A 188 -17.11 0.12 12.83
N ASP A 189 -17.49 -1.11 12.48
CA ASP A 189 -16.73 -1.93 11.54
C ASP A 189 -16.74 -1.33 10.13
N MET A 190 -17.90 -0.81 9.68
CA MET A 190 -18.05 -0.11 8.39
C MET A 190 -17.32 1.23 8.32
N THR A 191 -17.07 1.88 9.45
CA THR A 191 -16.41 3.20 9.52
C THR A 191 -14.97 3.15 9.99
N ARG A 192 -14.37 1.97 10.16
CA ARG A 192 -12.99 1.82 10.62
C ARG A 192 -11.98 2.53 9.72
N LEU A 193 -12.17 2.47 8.41
CA LEU A 193 -11.28 3.13 7.44
C LEU A 193 -11.37 4.67 7.47
N ALA A 194 -12.37 5.26 8.12
CA ALA A 194 -12.41 6.70 8.34
C ALA A 194 -11.27 7.21 9.25
N LEU A 195 -10.62 6.31 9.99
CA LEU A 195 -9.46 6.58 10.82
C LEU A 195 -8.11 6.47 10.05
N SER A 196 -8.14 6.30 8.73
CA SER A 196 -6.94 6.22 7.90
C SER A 196 -6.05 7.46 8.06
N ASN A 197 -4.74 7.25 7.88
CA ASN A 197 -3.77 8.35 7.94
C ASN A 197 -4.12 9.47 6.96
N GLU A 198 -4.20 10.72 7.43
CA GLU A 198 -4.66 11.88 6.64
C GLU A 198 -3.77 12.15 5.41
N GLU A 199 -2.44 12.15 5.57
CA GLU A 199 -1.49 12.40 4.46
C GLU A 199 -1.66 11.33 3.36
N MET A 200 -1.71 10.07 3.76
CA MET A 200 -1.91 8.95 2.83
C MET A 200 -3.29 9.02 2.14
N ALA A 201 -4.35 9.36 2.88
CA ALA A 201 -5.69 9.48 2.33
C ALA A 201 -5.78 10.63 1.31
N CYS A 202 -5.18 11.79 1.61
CA CYS A 202 -5.11 12.93 0.69
C CYS A 202 -4.34 12.57 -0.58
N ASP A 203 -3.18 11.92 -0.45
CA ASP A 203 -2.38 11.48 -1.61
C ASP A 203 -3.17 10.49 -2.48
N MET A 204 -3.80 9.46 -1.88
CA MET A 204 -4.61 8.48 -2.62
C MET A 204 -5.78 9.13 -3.37
N VAL A 205 -6.52 10.02 -2.71
CA VAL A 205 -7.68 10.68 -3.32
C VAL A 205 -7.26 11.64 -4.43
N SER A 206 -6.19 12.42 -4.24
CA SER A 206 -5.75 13.38 -5.24
C SER A 206 -5.09 12.71 -6.46
N MET A 207 -4.31 11.66 -6.25
CA MET A 207 -3.52 11.02 -7.31
C MET A 207 -4.29 9.91 -8.06
N ASN A 208 -5.42 9.42 -7.51
CA ASN A 208 -6.24 8.36 -8.13
C ASN A 208 -7.72 8.78 -8.27
N SER A 209 -8.00 10.08 -8.33
CA SER A 209 -9.36 10.65 -8.30
C SER A 209 -10.27 10.09 -9.38
N GLU A 210 -9.81 9.98 -10.64
CA GLU A 210 -10.61 9.46 -11.75
C GLU A 210 -11.04 7.99 -11.53
N ASN A 211 -10.13 7.13 -11.09
CA ASN A 211 -10.46 5.73 -10.80
C ASN A 211 -11.38 5.61 -9.58
N ILE A 212 -11.22 6.45 -8.58
CA ILE A 212 -12.10 6.50 -7.39
C ILE A 212 -13.50 6.94 -7.80
N GLU A 213 -13.63 7.98 -8.63
CA GLU A 213 -14.92 8.42 -9.15
C GLU A 213 -15.64 7.30 -9.90
N GLN A 214 -14.97 6.61 -10.81
CA GLN A 214 -15.53 5.47 -11.53
C GLN A 214 -15.94 4.32 -10.58
N ALA A 215 -15.15 4.07 -9.54
CA ALA A 215 -15.48 3.08 -8.52
C ALA A 215 -16.74 3.48 -7.72
N ILE A 216 -16.90 4.76 -7.36
CA ILE A 216 -18.08 5.29 -6.67
C ILE A 216 -19.32 5.20 -7.57
N LEU A 217 -19.22 5.56 -8.85
CA LEU A 217 -20.34 5.43 -9.80
C LEU A 217 -20.78 3.97 -9.93
N ARG A 218 -19.83 3.03 -9.98
CA ARG A 218 -20.14 1.59 -9.98
C ARG A 218 -20.86 1.14 -8.71
N LEU A 219 -20.41 1.62 -7.54
CA LEU A 219 -21.08 1.33 -6.27
C LEU A 219 -22.49 1.91 -6.24
N TYR A 220 -22.68 3.16 -6.70
CA TYR A 220 -24.01 3.78 -6.77
C TYR A 220 -24.98 2.95 -7.63
N LYS A 221 -24.52 2.47 -8.78
CA LYS A 221 -25.29 1.56 -9.63
C LYS A 221 -25.66 0.27 -8.87
N SER A 222 -24.69 -0.35 -8.19
CA SER A 222 -24.91 -1.58 -7.41
C SER A 222 -25.88 -1.37 -6.26
N LEU A 223 -25.87 -0.21 -5.59
CA LEU A 223 -26.87 0.13 -4.58
C LEU A 223 -28.29 0.18 -5.17
N GLY A 224 -28.47 0.81 -6.33
CA GLY A 224 -29.76 0.82 -7.04
C GLY A 224 -30.23 -0.60 -7.41
N GLU A 225 -29.36 -1.43 -7.95
CA GLU A 225 -29.66 -2.82 -8.29
C GLU A 225 -30.08 -3.65 -7.06
N LEU A 226 -29.40 -3.45 -5.92
CA LEU A 226 -29.74 -4.14 -4.66
C LEU A 226 -31.09 -3.68 -4.08
N THR A 227 -31.42 -2.38 -4.15
CA THR A 227 -32.65 -1.86 -3.56
C THR A 227 -33.90 -2.06 -4.43
N CYS A 228 -33.72 -2.19 -5.75
CA CYS A 228 -34.83 -2.36 -6.71
C CYS A 228 -34.95 -3.78 -7.29
N GLY A 229 -33.99 -4.66 -7.04
CA GLY A 229 -33.91 -6.01 -7.59
C GLY A 229 -34.45 -7.10 -6.66
N ASN A 230 -34.20 -8.38 -7.02
CA ASN A 230 -34.50 -9.53 -6.18
C ASN A 230 -33.47 -9.69 -5.06
N TYR A 231 -33.60 -8.90 -4.01
CA TYR A 231 -32.67 -8.85 -2.89
C TYR A 231 -32.37 -10.22 -2.24
N PRO A 232 -33.36 -11.13 -2.02
CA PRO A 232 -33.12 -12.44 -1.40
C PRO A 232 -32.19 -13.35 -2.20
N GLU A 233 -32.27 -13.34 -3.54
CA GLU A 233 -31.37 -14.13 -4.39
C GLU A 233 -30.00 -13.50 -4.51
N THR A 234 -29.95 -12.21 -4.75
CA THR A 234 -28.69 -11.47 -4.88
C THR A 234 -27.83 -11.58 -3.63
N ILE A 235 -28.42 -11.50 -2.42
CA ILE A 235 -27.65 -11.61 -1.18
C ILE A 235 -27.04 -12.99 -0.97
N LYS A 236 -27.67 -14.06 -1.47
CA LYS A 236 -27.10 -15.43 -1.39
C LYS A 236 -25.83 -15.52 -2.25
N GLU A 237 -25.90 -15.00 -3.47
CA GLU A 237 -24.75 -14.96 -4.38
C GLU A 237 -23.59 -14.14 -3.77
N LEU A 238 -23.87 -12.93 -3.28
CA LEU A 238 -22.88 -12.06 -2.67
C LEU A 238 -22.21 -12.68 -1.43
N LYS A 239 -22.98 -13.40 -0.60
CA LYS A 239 -22.44 -14.17 0.53
C LYS A 239 -21.46 -15.25 0.07
N GLN A 240 -21.76 -15.97 -1.00
CA GLN A 240 -20.87 -16.99 -1.54
C GLN A 240 -19.58 -16.37 -2.09
N ILE A 241 -19.70 -15.27 -2.86
CA ILE A 241 -18.55 -14.53 -3.38
C ILE A 241 -17.65 -14.07 -2.21
N ARG A 242 -18.25 -13.45 -1.18
CA ARG A 242 -17.50 -12.95 -0.01
C ARG A 242 -16.77 -14.08 0.73
N SER A 243 -17.41 -15.24 0.91
CA SER A 243 -16.78 -16.40 1.55
C SER A 243 -15.60 -16.96 0.74
N ASN A 244 -15.70 -16.93 -0.58
CA ASN A 244 -14.61 -17.39 -1.45
C ASN A 244 -13.40 -16.41 -1.47
N MET A 245 -13.63 -15.12 -1.23
CA MET A 245 -12.55 -14.12 -1.16
C MET A 245 -11.68 -14.27 0.11
N TYR A 246 -12.28 -14.75 1.18
CA TYR A 246 -11.63 -14.89 2.50
C TYR A 246 -12.04 -16.24 3.11
N PRO A 247 -11.40 -17.32 2.62
CA PRO A 247 -11.68 -18.68 3.06
C PRO A 247 -11.29 -18.94 4.53
#